data_0fba06c7a1a6fcab635326ae61af376d
#
_entry.id   0fba06c7a1a6fcab635326ae61af376d
#
_cell.length_a   1.000
_cell.length_b   1.000
_cell.length_c   1.000
_cell.angle_alpha   90.00
_cell.angle_beta   90.00
_cell.angle_gamma   90.00
#
_symmetry.space_group_name_H-M   'P 1'
#
loop_
_entity.id
_entity.type
_entity.pdbx_description
1 polymer ?
#
loop_
_entity_poly.entity_id
_entity_poly.type
_entity_poly.pdbx_seq_one_letter_code
_entity_poly.pdbx_strand_id
1 'polypeptide(L)'
;MRTHRDLLKSSVQNPECFWAEQAARIEWKQPYKKVLDTSCAPFTRWFVGGTTNLCHNAIDRHLAGRAEQAALVNVSAETGDARTFSYADLH
;
A
#
# COMPACT_ATOMS: atom_id res chain seq x y z
N MET A 1 -7.53 12.45 -16.90
CA MET A 1 -7.46 12.02 -15.50
C MET A 1 -8.55 11.00 -15.22
N ARG A 2 -8.21 9.87 -14.63
CA ARG A 2 -9.21 8.85 -14.30
C ARG A 2 -10.02 9.24 -13.06
N THR A 3 -11.34 9.14 -13.17
CA THR A 3 -12.24 9.39 -12.05
C THR A 3 -12.30 8.17 -11.14
N HIS A 4 -12.89 8.35 -9.95
CA HIS A 4 -13.16 7.22 -9.04
C HIS A 4 -13.98 6.12 -9.73
N ARG A 5 -14.99 6.52 -10.51
CA ARG A 5 -15.83 5.58 -11.28
C ARG A 5 -15.01 4.78 -12.29
N ASP A 6 -14.06 5.43 -12.97
CA ASP A 6 -13.20 4.76 -13.95
C ASP A 6 -12.29 3.73 -13.27
N LEU A 7 -11.71 4.10 -12.12
CA LEU A 7 -10.87 3.20 -11.33
C LEU A 7 -11.67 1.98 -10.85
N LEU A 8 -12.85 2.21 -10.31
CA LEU A 8 -13.72 1.11 -9.84
C LEU A 8 -14.08 0.17 -10.99
N LYS A 9 -14.48 0.72 -12.13
CA LYS A 9 -14.82 -0.05 -13.31
C LYS A 9 -13.64 -0.91 -13.78
N SER A 10 -12.45 -0.33 -13.84
CA SER A 10 -11.22 -1.02 -14.23
C SER A 10 -10.88 -2.16 -13.26
N SER A 11 -11.03 -1.93 -11.95
CA SER A 11 -10.72 -2.93 -10.93
C SER A 11 -11.63 -4.16 -11.00
N VAL A 12 -12.87 -3.97 -11.43
CA VAL A 12 -13.85 -5.06 -11.57
C VAL A 12 -13.72 -5.78 -12.92
N GLN A 13 -13.57 -5.03 -14.01
CA GLN A 13 -13.53 -5.59 -15.35
C GLN A 13 -12.19 -6.24 -15.70
N ASN A 14 -11.10 -5.70 -15.19
CA ASN A 14 -9.75 -6.18 -15.47
C ASN A 14 -8.88 -6.14 -14.23
N PRO A 15 -9.15 -7.00 -13.23
CA PRO A 15 -8.48 -6.96 -11.93
C PRO A 15 -6.98 -7.21 -12.04
N GLU A 16 -6.51 -8.09 -12.89
CA GLU A 16 -5.07 -8.37 -13.01
C GLU A 16 -4.28 -7.14 -13.45
N CYS A 17 -4.73 -6.45 -14.50
CA CYS A 17 -4.09 -5.22 -14.96
C CYS A 17 -4.16 -4.10 -13.93
N PHE A 18 -5.33 -3.91 -13.34
CA PHE A 18 -5.54 -2.87 -12.33
C PHE A 18 -4.58 -3.07 -11.14
N TRP A 19 -4.55 -4.26 -10.57
CA TRP A 19 -3.71 -4.53 -9.40
C TRP A 19 -2.23 -4.60 -9.73
N ALA A 20 -1.85 -4.96 -10.96
CA ALA A 20 -0.46 -4.85 -11.41
C ALA A 20 0.00 -3.40 -11.42
N GLU A 21 -0.82 -2.47 -11.89
CA GLU A 21 -0.52 -1.03 -11.86
C GLU A 21 -0.36 -0.52 -10.43
N GLN A 22 -1.25 -0.93 -9.53
CA GLN A 22 -1.17 -0.53 -8.12
C GLN A 22 0.07 -1.12 -7.43
N ALA A 23 0.40 -2.37 -7.73
CA ALA A 23 1.56 -3.06 -7.16
C ALA A 23 2.89 -2.42 -7.58
N ALA A 24 2.92 -1.69 -8.69
CA ALA A 24 4.11 -0.96 -9.12
C ALA A 24 4.53 0.15 -8.14
N ARG A 25 3.63 0.58 -7.26
CA ARG A 25 3.93 1.56 -6.20
C ARG A 25 4.62 0.95 -4.98
N ILE A 26 4.62 -0.37 -4.88
CA ILE A 26 5.24 -1.11 -3.79
C ILE A 26 6.68 -1.42 -4.12
N GLU A 27 7.58 -1.24 -3.15
CA GLU A 27 8.95 -1.71 -3.27
C GLU A 27 9.00 -3.18 -2.83
N TRP A 28 9.15 -4.06 -3.81
CA TRP A 28 9.20 -5.50 -3.58
C TRP A 28 10.62 -5.94 -3.23
N LYS A 29 10.77 -6.75 -2.20
CA LYS A 29 12.03 -7.41 -1.90
C LYS A 29 12.30 -8.49 -2.96
N GLN A 30 11.29 -9.28 -3.28
CA GLN A 30 11.29 -10.23 -4.39
C GLN A 30 10.05 -9.98 -5.23
N PRO A 31 10.19 -9.71 -6.53
CA PRO A 31 9.03 -9.48 -7.39
C PRO A 31 8.11 -10.69 -7.45
N TYR A 32 6.82 -10.43 -7.53
CA TYR A 32 5.83 -11.48 -7.73
C TYR A 32 5.91 -12.04 -9.17
N LYS A 33 5.49 -13.29 -9.33
CA LYS A 33 5.45 -13.98 -10.64
C LYS A 33 4.09 -13.86 -11.30
N LYS A 34 3.03 -13.80 -10.52
CA LYS A 34 1.65 -13.76 -11.01
C LYS A 34 0.81 -12.88 -10.09
N VAL A 35 0.03 -11.96 -10.66
CA VAL A 35 -0.81 -11.04 -9.89
C VAL A 35 -1.95 -11.79 -9.19
N LEU A 36 -2.62 -12.67 -9.92
CA LEU A 36 -3.80 -13.39 -9.42
C LEU A 36 -3.75 -14.85 -9.88
N ASP A 37 -3.88 -15.75 -8.94
CA ASP A 37 -3.96 -17.19 -9.21
C ASP A 37 -5.29 -17.73 -8.67
N THR A 38 -6.16 -18.15 -9.58
CA THR A 38 -7.46 -18.75 -9.28
C THR A 38 -7.50 -20.24 -9.58
N SER A 39 -6.35 -20.85 -9.88
CA SER A 39 -6.27 -22.26 -10.27
C SER A 39 -6.75 -23.24 -9.20
N CYS A 40 -6.70 -22.82 -7.92
CA CYS A 40 -7.17 -23.60 -6.78
C CYS A 40 -8.45 -23.01 -6.17
N ALA A 41 -9.36 -22.48 -7.00
CA ALA A 41 -10.60 -21.90 -6.52
C ALA A 41 -11.38 -22.88 -5.62
N PRO A 42 -12.03 -22.41 -4.55
CA PRO A 42 -12.24 -20.99 -4.15
C PRO A 42 -11.05 -20.35 -3.44
N PHE A 43 -9.92 -21.02 -3.29
CA PHE A 43 -8.73 -20.51 -2.60
C PHE A 43 -7.88 -19.69 -3.57
N THR A 44 -8.17 -18.40 -3.65
CA THR A 44 -7.46 -17.45 -4.52
C THR A 44 -6.17 -16.97 -3.86
N ARG A 45 -5.11 -16.84 -4.66
CA ARG A 45 -3.83 -16.30 -4.23
C ARG A 45 -3.49 -15.03 -5.01
N TRP A 46 -2.98 -14.03 -4.30
CA TRP A 46 -2.57 -12.76 -4.89
C TRP A 46 -1.05 -12.60 -4.83
N PHE A 47 -0.48 -11.97 -5.86
CA PHE A 47 0.95 -11.62 -5.94
C PHE A 47 1.86 -12.79 -5.57
N VAL A 48 1.65 -13.89 -6.26
CA VAL A 48 2.31 -15.18 -5.97
C VAL A 48 3.83 -15.05 -6.08
N GLY A 49 4.54 -15.48 -5.04
CA GLY A 49 6.00 -15.47 -4.99
C GLY A 49 6.61 -14.12 -4.63
N GLY A 50 5.79 -13.06 -4.51
CA GLY A 50 6.27 -11.75 -4.11
C GLY A 50 6.49 -11.67 -2.61
N THR A 51 7.56 -10.98 -2.20
CA THR A 51 7.82 -10.63 -0.80
C THR A 51 8.10 -9.16 -0.67
N THR A 52 7.60 -8.55 0.39
CA THR A 52 7.81 -7.14 0.68
C THR A 52 7.72 -6.88 2.18
N ASN A 53 8.06 -5.67 2.58
CA ASN A 53 7.99 -5.25 3.97
C ASN A 53 7.07 -4.05 4.09
N LEU A 54 6.02 -4.17 4.90
CA LEU A 54 5.03 -3.11 5.08
C LEU A 54 5.65 -1.85 5.70
N CYS A 55 6.45 -2.00 6.74
CA CYS A 55 7.11 -0.87 7.40
C CYS A 55 8.06 -0.14 6.46
N HIS A 56 8.80 -0.87 5.64
CA HIS A 56 9.69 -0.26 4.64
C HIS A 56 8.89 0.61 3.66
N ASN A 57 7.79 0.07 3.13
CA ASN A 57 6.96 0.79 2.17
C ASN A 57 6.23 1.99 2.78
N ALA A 58 5.75 1.85 4.01
CA ALA A 58 4.97 2.90 4.68
C ALA A 58 5.85 3.99 5.29
N ILE A 59 7.03 3.65 5.78
CA ILE A 59 7.84 4.54 6.63
C ILE A 59 9.26 4.68 6.09
N ASP A 60 10.03 3.60 6.05
CA ASP A 60 11.48 3.65 5.87
C ASP A 60 11.90 4.31 4.56
N ARG A 61 11.24 3.98 3.45
CA ARG A 61 11.57 4.54 2.13
C ARG A 61 11.33 6.04 2.02
N HIS A 62 10.53 6.62 2.94
CA HIS A 62 10.21 8.04 2.93
C HIS A 62 11.16 8.89 3.79
N LEU A 63 12.05 8.26 4.57
CA LEU A 63 12.96 8.96 5.46
C LEU A 63 13.93 9.89 4.72
N ALA A 64 14.38 9.48 3.54
CA ALA A 64 15.37 10.26 2.77
C ALA A 64 14.86 11.65 2.38
N GLY A 65 13.56 11.81 2.12
CA GLY A 65 12.99 13.08 1.67
C GLY A 65 11.93 13.67 2.58
N ARG A 66 11.41 12.90 3.53
CA ARG A 66 10.23 13.27 4.31
C ARG A 66 10.35 12.95 5.81
N ALA A 67 11.58 12.82 6.33
CA ALA A 67 11.80 12.42 7.72
C ALA A 67 11.04 13.28 8.72
N GLU A 68 11.02 14.60 8.50
CA GLU A 68 10.38 15.56 9.40
C GLU A 68 8.90 15.84 9.07
N GLN A 69 8.37 15.23 7.99
CA GLN A 69 6.98 15.40 7.62
C GLN A 69 6.06 14.63 8.58
N ALA A 70 4.90 15.20 8.89
CA ALA A 70 3.88 14.52 9.68
C ALA A 70 3.40 13.25 8.97
N ALA A 71 3.56 12.11 9.65
CA ALA A 71 3.15 10.81 9.14
C ALA A 71 1.86 10.31 9.81
N LEU A 72 1.69 10.64 11.09
CA LEU A 72 0.54 10.20 11.88
C LEU A 72 0.11 11.33 12.81
N VAL A 73 -1.18 11.62 12.81
CA VAL A 73 -1.79 12.58 13.75
C VAL A 73 -2.80 11.79 14.58
N ASN A 74 -2.54 11.74 15.89
CA ASN A 74 -3.45 11.10 16.84
C ASN A 74 -4.21 12.16 17.61
N VAL A 75 -5.53 12.11 17.57
CA VAL A 75 -6.41 13.02 18.30
C VAL A 75 -7.27 12.21 19.25
N SER A 76 -7.18 12.53 20.55
CA SER A 76 -8.01 11.88 21.57
C SER A 76 -9.23 12.74 21.87
N ALA A 77 -10.42 12.17 21.64
CA ALA A 77 -11.67 12.83 21.98
C ALA A 77 -11.91 12.89 23.51
N GLU A 78 -11.33 11.95 24.24
CA GLU A 78 -11.49 11.87 25.70
C GLU A 78 -10.68 12.93 26.44
N THR A 79 -9.41 13.12 26.05
CA THR A 79 -8.49 14.04 26.70
C THR A 79 -8.38 15.39 25.99
N GLY A 80 -8.83 15.47 24.73
CA GLY A 80 -8.67 16.65 23.89
C GLY A 80 -7.26 16.85 23.35
N ASP A 81 -6.35 15.91 23.63
CA ASP A 81 -4.96 15.98 23.19
C ASP A 81 -4.82 15.61 21.72
N ALA A 82 -3.90 16.29 21.05
CA ALA A 82 -3.48 15.94 19.69
C ALA A 82 -1.97 15.73 19.68
N ARG A 83 -1.51 14.63 19.10
CA ARG A 83 -0.08 14.29 18.96
C ARG A 83 0.23 14.05 17.49
N THR A 84 1.31 14.64 17.02
CA THR A 84 1.80 14.45 15.66
C THR A 84 3.12 13.70 15.70
N PHE A 85 3.22 12.66 14.87
CA PHE A 85 4.44 11.88 14.71
C PHE A 85 4.97 12.08 13.29
N SER A 86 6.26 12.40 13.19
CA SER A 86 6.94 12.46 11.90
C SER A 86 7.30 11.05 11.42
N TYR A 87 7.74 10.92 10.16
CA TYR A 87 8.27 9.63 9.67
C TYR A 87 9.49 9.19 10.48
N ALA A 88 10.36 10.14 10.88
CA ALA A 88 11.50 9.84 11.73
C ALA A 88 11.08 9.32 13.11
N ASP A 89 10.00 9.83 13.67
CA ASP A 89 9.48 9.38 14.97
C ASP A 89 8.99 7.93 14.91
N LEU A 90 8.41 7.52 13.78
CA LEU A 90 7.85 6.18 13.59
C LEU A 90 8.89 5.13 13.21
N HIS A 91 10.06 5.54 12.74
CA HIS A 91 11.15 4.66 12.32
C HIS A 91 11.80 3.84 13.44
#